data_0bd916a042b0c779d724572a9284b670
#
_entry.id   0bd916a042b0c779d724572a9284b670
#
_cell.length_a   1.000
_cell.length_b   1.000
_cell.length_c   1.000
_cell.angle_alpha   90.00
_cell.angle_beta   90.00
_cell.angle_gamma   90.00
#
_symmetry.space_group_name_H-M   'P 1'
#
loop_
_entity.id
_entity.type
_entity.pdbx_description
1 polymer ?
#
loop_
_entity_poly.entity_id
_entity_poly.type
_entity_poly.pdbx_seq_one_letter_code
_entity_poly.pdbx_strand_id
1 'polypeptide(L)'
;MIRGLEIAFLMLDPTDGVLSLFLASFLSQTRNALIASKSREDEREADELGCKLCAMACFDTKAGSNVFLKMHEYDVKNNTATRSIMSSHPPSAERYQFVKQLSNTVNPEEFSYCEDLKRQIGRSLAIRSN
;
A
#
# COMPACT_ATOMS: atom_id res chain seq x y z
N MET A 1 -21.66 -3.55 20.18
CA MET A 1 -21.45 -4.70 21.08
C MET A 1 -20.18 -4.58 21.95
N ILE A 2 -19.05 -4.11 21.44
CA ILE A 2 -17.77 -4.01 22.18
C ILE A 2 -17.85 -3.01 23.35
N ARG A 3 -18.49 -1.85 23.18
CA ARG A 3 -18.65 -0.83 24.24
C ARG A 3 -19.45 -1.30 25.46
N GLY A 4 -20.41 -2.22 25.26
CA GLY A 4 -21.19 -2.79 26.38
C GLY A 4 -20.37 -3.72 27.26
N LEU A 5 -19.42 -4.46 26.69
CA LEU A 5 -18.50 -5.34 27.42
C LEU A 5 -17.49 -4.53 28.24
N GLU A 6 -16.99 -3.44 27.70
CA GLU A 6 -16.05 -2.53 28.38
C GLU A 6 -16.69 -1.91 29.63
N ILE A 7 -17.95 -1.47 29.53
CA ILE A 7 -18.71 -0.92 30.67
C ILE A 7 -18.99 -2.00 31.72
N ALA A 8 -19.35 -3.21 31.32
CA ALA A 8 -19.60 -4.32 32.25
C ALA A 8 -18.31 -4.72 33.01
N PHE A 9 -17.16 -4.70 32.37
CA PHE A 9 -15.87 -4.94 33.01
C PHE A 9 -15.50 -3.85 34.04
N LEU A 10 -15.74 -2.57 33.71
CA LEU A 10 -15.52 -1.45 34.62
C LEU A 10 -16.35 -1.54 35.89
N MET A 11 -17.57 -2.09 35.81
CA MET A 11 -18.46 -2.26 36.97
C MET A 11 -18.10 -3.46 37.87
N LEU A 12 -17.33 -4.42 37.37
CA LEU A 12 -16.92 -5.65 38.06
C LEU A 12 -15.45 -5.66 38.49
N ASP A 13 -14.72 -4.58 38.25
CA ASP A 13 -13.29 -4.52 38.50
C ASP A 13 -12.99 -4.28 40.00
N PRO A 14 -12.40 -5.26 40.72
CA PRO A 14 -12.05 -5.12 42.13
C PRO A 14 -10.84 -4.22 42.39
N THR A 15 -10.19 -3.69 41.33
CA THR A 15 -8.97 -2.88 41.39
C THR A 15 -9.21 -1.40 41.11
N ASP A 16 -10.38 -0.88 41.45
CA ASP A 16 -10.77 0.53 41.22
C ASP A 16 -10.65 0.96 39.75
N GLY A 17 -10.86 0.04 38.80
CA GLY A 17 -10.86 0.31 37.37
C GLY A 17 -9.50 0.15 36.69
N VAL A 18 -8.40 -0.10 37.40
CA VAL A 18 -7.06 -0.21 36.82
C VAL A 18 -6.96 -1.39 35.84
N LEU A 19 -7.47 -2.56 36.20
CA LEU A 19 -7.46 -3.74 35.36
C LEU A 19 -8.33 -3.54 34.10
N SER A 20 -9.50 -2.93 34.29
CA SER A 20 -10.40 -2.61 33.17
C SER A 20 -9.78 -1.63 32.18
N LEU A 21 -9.07 -0.60 32.62
CA LEU A 21 -8.35 0.34 31.78
C LEU A 21 -7.21 -0.35 31.03
N PHE A 22 -6.47 -1.25 31.68
CA PHE A 22 -5.40 -2.01 31.05
C PHE A 22 -5.96 -2.91 29.95
N LEU A 23 -7.02 -3.67 30.23
CA LEU A 23 -7.68 -4.55 29.25
C LEU A 23 -8.28 -3.75 28.07
N ALA A 24 -8.93 -2.62 28.33
CA ALA A 24 -9.47 -1.76 27.29
C ALA A 24 -8.37 -1.21 26.38
N SER A 25 -7.25 -0.77 26.96
CA SER A 25 -6.08 -0.31 26.21
C SER A 25 -5.49 -1.43 25.34
N PHE A 26 -5.31 -2.62 25.90
CA PHE A 26 -4.81 -3.80 25.18
C PHE A 26 -5.72 -4.20 24.01
N LEU A 27 -7.02 -4.28 24.23
CA LEU A 27 -8.01 -4.60 23.19
C LEU A 27 -8.03 -3.55 22.08
N SER A 28 -7.91 -2.25 22.44
CA SER A 28 -7.83 -1.17 21.47
C SER A 28 -6.59 -1.27 20.58
N GLN A 29 -5.43 -1.56 21.17
CA GLN A 29 -4.18 -1.75 20.43
C GLN A 29 -4.23 -2.96 19.50
N THR A 30 -4.77 -4.09 19.99
CA THR A 30 -4.94 -5.32 19.20
C THR A 30 -5.87 -5.08 18.01
N ARG A 31 -6.99 -4.40 18.22
CA ARG A 31 -7.91 -4.02 17.14
C ARG A 31 -7.23 -3.15 16.08
N ASN A 32 -6.50 -2.13 16.51
CA ASN A 32 -5.80 -1.24 15.59
C ASN A 32 -4.71 -1.98 14.78
N ALA A 33 -4.01 -2.92 15.40
CA ALA A 33 -3.03 -3.75 14.72
C ALA A 33 -3.67 -4.67 13.66
N LEU A 34 -4.83 -5.26 13.95
CA LEU A 34 -5.59 -6.08 13.01
C LEU A 34 -6.10 -5.26 11.82
N ILE A 35 -6.63 -4.06 12.06
CA ILE A 35 -7.08 -3.16 10.98
C ILE A 35 -5.89 -2.75 10.11
N ALA A 36 -4.76 -2.40 10.69
CA ALA A 36 -3.56 -2.02 9.95
C ALA A 36 -3.00 -3.19 9.13
N SER A 37 -3.04 -4.42 9.66
CA SER A 37 -2.59 -5.61 8.94
C SER A 37 -3.46 -5.89 7.72
N LYS A 38 -4.79 -5.82 7.86
CA LYS A 38 -5.69 -5.99 6.73
C LYS A 38 -5.51 -4.91 5.65
N SER A 39 -5.34 -3.66 6.05
CA SER A 39 -5.09 -2.56 5.12
C SER A 39 -3.81 -2.75 4.31
N ARG A 40 -2.75 -3.34 4.89
CA ARG A 40 -1.51 -3.66 4.16
C ARG A 40 -1.70 -4.74 3.11
N GLU A 41 -2.54 -5.73 3.40
CA GLU A 41 -2.88 -6.78 2.44
C GLU A 41 -3.67 -6.21 1.27
N ASP A 42 -4.69 -5.40 1.55
CA ASP A 42 -5.49 -4.70 0.53
C ASP A 42 -4.59 -3.81 -0.38
N GLU A 43 -3.60 -3.10 0.20
CA GLU A 43 -2.63 -2.29 -0.55
C GLU A 43 -1.73 -3.15 -1.46
N ARG A 44 -1.30 -4.32 -0.99
CA ARG A 44 -0.49 -5.24 -1.80
C ARG A 44 -1.28 -5.80 -2.97
N GLU A 45 -2.52 -6.20 -2.75
CA GLU A 45 -3.42 -6.66 -3.82
C GLU A 45 -3.67 -5.54 -4.84
N ALA A 46 -3.87 -4.31 -4.38
CA ALA A 46 -4.04 -3.15 -5.25
C ALA A 46 -2.78 -2.85 -6.07
N ASP A 47 -1.60 -2.93 -5.46
CA ASP A 47 -0.32 -2.74 -6.15
C ASP A 47 -0.07 -3.83 -7.20
N GLU A 48 -0.40 -5.09 -6.88
CA GLU A 48 -0.29 -6.21 -7.82
C GLU A 48 -1.22 -6.03 -9.01
N LEU A 49 -2.49 -5.72 -8.76
CA LEU A 49 -3.46 -5.45 -9.81
C LEU A 49 -3.06 -4.24 -10.65
N GLY A 50 -2.61 -3.16 -10.01
CA GLY A 50 -2.15 -1.96 -10.68
C GLY A 50 -0.96 -2.23 -11.60
N CYS A 51 0.02 -3.03 -11.16
CA CYS A 51 1.16 -3.43 -11.96
C CYS A 51 0.73 -4.24 -13.21
N LYS A 52 -0.20 -5.20 -13.04
CA LYS A 52 -0.76 -5.97 -14.15
C LYS A 52 -1.49 -5.09 -15.16
N LEU A 53 -2.33 -4.17 -14.68
CA LEU A 53 -3.05 -3.23 -15.54
C LEU A 53 -2.10 -2.30 -16.30
N CYS A 54 -1.04 -1.82 -15.67
CA CYS A 54 -0.01 -1.02 -16.34
C CYS A 54 0.67 -1.81 -17.46
N ALA A 55 1.06 -3.06 -17.22
CA ALA A 55 1.65 -3.93 -18.23
C ALA A 55 0.68 -4.18 -19.40
N MET A 56 -0.58 -4.51 -19.10
CA MET A 56 -1.63 -4.69 -20.11
C MET A 56 -1.90 -3.42 -20.92
N ALA A 57 -1.74 -2.25 -20.32
CA ALA A 57 -1.83 -0.95 -21.00
C ALA A 57 -0.52 -0.53 -21.69
N CYS A 58 0.45 -1.42 -21.76
CA CYS A 58 1.77 -1.22 -22.40
C CYS A 58 2.64 -0.14 -21.74
N PHE A 59 2.38 0.18 -20.47
CA PHE A 59 3.25 1.06 -19.68
C PHE A 59 4.40 0.29 -19.05
N ASP A 60 5.55 0.95 -18.93
CA ASP A 60 6.71 0.39 -18.25
C ASP A 60 6.47 0.26 -16.74
N THR A 61 6.31 -0.98 -16.29
CA THR A 61 6.05 -1.30 -14.87
C THR A 61 7.26 -1.00 -13.98
N LYS A 62 8.49 -1.05 -14.52
CA LYS A 62 9.70 -0.68 -13.78
C LYS A 62 9.76 0.82 -13.51
N ALA A 63 9.37 1.63 -14.49
CA ALA A 63 9.23 3.08 -14.30
C ALA A 63 8.15 3.39 -13.25
N GLY A 64 7.05 2.61 -13.21
CA GLY A 64 5.99 2.74 -12.21
C GLY A 64 6.50 2.55 -10.78
N SER A 65 7.43 1.63 -10.53
CA SER A 65 8.00 1.41 -9.21
C SER A 65 8.74 2.64 -8.65
N ASN A 66 9.33 3.47 -9.52
CA ASN A 66 10.05 4.68 -9.11
C ASN A 66 9.14 5.74 -8.47
N VAL A 67 7.84 5.68 -8.69
CA VAL A 67 6.88 6.56 -8.01
C VAL A 67 6.94 6.33 -6.50
N PHE A 68 6.97 5.08 -6.06
CA PHE A 68 7.08 4.74 -4.63
C PHE A 68 8.44 5.12 -4.04
N LEU A 69 9.51 5.05 -4.84
CA LEU A 69 10.82 5.55 -4.41
C LEU A 69 10.78 7.06 -4.13
N LYS A 70 10.20 7.84 -5.04
CA LYS A 70 10.04 9.29 -4.84
C LYS A 70 9.15 9.63 -3.65
N MET A 71 8.08 8.85 -3.42
CA MET A 71 7.24 9.00 -2.23
C MET A 71 8.05 8.72 -0.96
N HIS A 72 8.88 7.69 -0.95
CA HIS A 72 9.75 7.38 0.18
C HIS A 72 10.76 8.50 0.45
N GLU A 73 11.41 9.03 -0.59
CA GLU A 73 12.34 10.17 -0.46
C GLU A 73 11.64 11.40 0.13
N TYR A 74 10.42 11.67 -0.31
CA TYR A 74 9.58 12.73 0.23
C TYR A 74 9.25 12.51 1.72
N ASP A 75 8.87 11.29 2.10
CA ASP A 75 8.54 10.91 3.47
C ASP A 75 9.75 11.07 4.40
N VAL A 76 10.92 10.64 3.95
CA VAL A 76 12.18 10.81 4.70
C VAL A 76 12.52 12.29 4.89
N LYS A 77 12.43 13.07 3.81
CA LYS A 77 12.74 14.52 3.84
C LYS A 77 11.83 15.30 4.80
N ASN A 78 10.58 14.89 4.91
CA ASN A 78 9.58 15.58 5.73
C ASN A 78 9.37 14.94 7.12
N ASN A 79 10.23 13.97 7.53
CA ASN A 79 10.11 13.22 8.79
C ASN A 79 8.74 12.54 8.99
N THR A 80 8.05 12.18 7.91
CA THR A 80 6.77 11.47 7.96
C THR A 80 6.95 9.96 8.01
N ALA A 81 8.14 9.45 7.69
CA ALA A 81 8.47 8.03 7.66
C ALA A 81 8.31 7.30 9.02
N THR A 82 8.46 8.02 10.13
CA THR A 82 8.38 7.45 11.50
C THR A 82 6.96 7.14 11.96
N ARG A 83 5.93 7.63 11.29
CA ARG A 83 4.52 7.33 11.60
C ARG A 83 4.03 5.97 11.12
N SER A 84 4.89 5.23 10.47
CA SER A 84 4.56 4.11 9.60
C SER A 84 4.15 2.80 10.31
N ILE A 85 4.58 2.54 11.54
CA ILE A 85 4.29 1.24 12.20
C ILE A 85 2.81 1.12 12.61
N MET A 86 2.17 2.25 12.89
CA MET A 86 0.74 2.33 13.27
C MET A 86 -0.14 2.96 12.17
N SER A 87 0.42 3.29 11.01
CA SER A 87 -0.37 3.81 9.90
C SER A 87 -1.12 2.68 9.21
N SER A 88 -2.31 3.00 8.70
CA SER A 88 -3.11 2.07 7.90
C SER A 88 -2.45 1.70 6.56
N HIS A 89 -1.42 2.45 6.14
CA HIS A 89 -0.71 2.22 4.89
C HIS A 89 0.71 1.68 5.15
N PRO A 90 1.17 0.68 4.37
CA PRO A 90 2.55 0.24 4.43
C PRO A 90 3.51 1.35 4.02
N PRO A 91 4.76 1.35 4.53
CA PRO A 91 5.77 2.31 4.15
C PRO A 91 6.01 2.32 2.64
N SER A 92 6.21 3.51 2.07
CA SER A 92 6.52 3.68 0.64
C SER A 92 7.75 2.87 0.19
N ALA A 93 8.72 2.68 1.09
CA ALA A 93 9.90 1.84 0.84
C ALA A 93 9.53 0.35 0.67
N GLU A 94 8.61 -0.17 1.47
CA GLU A 94 8.13 -1.56 1.36
C GLU A 94 7.38 -1.76 0.06
N ARG A 95 6.49 -0.84 -0.29
CA ARG A 95 5.74 -0.85 -1.56
C ARG A 95 6.68 -0.75 -2.76
N TYR A 96 7.71 0.10 -2.70
CA TYR A 96 8.73 0.17 -3.74
C TYR A 96 9.40 -1.18 -3.98
N GLN A 97 9.86 -1.86 -2.92
CA GLN A 97 10.51 -3.16 -3.06
C GLN A 97 9.56 -4.22 -3.65
N PHE A 98 8.32 -4.24 -3.18
CA PHE A 98 7.31 -5.16 -3.68
C PHE A 98 7.01 -4.93 -5.17
N VAL A 99 6.67 -3.71 -5.57
CA VAL A 99 6.34 -3.38 -6.97
C VAL A 99 7.55 -3.55 -7.88
N LYS A 100 8.77 -3.26 -7.39
CA LYS A 100 10.00 -3.51 -8.13
C LYS A 100 10.23 -5.01 -8.40
N GLN A 101 9.99 -5.88 -7.42
CA GLN A 101 10.06 -7.33 -7.64
C GLN A 101 9.00 -7.78 -8.63
N LEU A 102 7.78 -7.33 -8.47
CA LEU A 102 6.66 -7.66 -9.34
C LEU A 102 6.89 -7.20 -10.78
N SER A 103 7.47 -6.02 -10.99
CA SER A 103 7.81 -5.49 -12.32
C SER A 103 8.85 -6.31 -13.10
N ASN A 104 9.58 -7.22 -12.43
CA ASN A 104 10.47 -8.16 -13.10
C ASN A 104 9.73 -9.36 -13.69
N THR A 105 8.54 -9.68 -13.17
CA THR A 105 7.71 -10.80 -13.61
C THR A 105 6.54 -10.37 -14.47
N VAL A 106 6.08 -9.12 -14.33
CA VAL A 106 4.92 -8.58 -15.05
C VAL A 106 5.42 -7.44 -15.96
N ASN A 107 5.69 -7.77 -17.21
CA ASN A 107 6.22 -6.85 -18.22
C ASN A 107 5.25 -6.64 -19.39
N PRO A 108 5.21 -5.42 -19.99
CA PRO A 108 4.45 -5.18 -21.22
C PRO A 108 4.91 -6.05 -22.39
N GLU A 109 6.15 -6.52 -22.36
CA GLU A 109 6.74 -7.39 -23.40
C GLU A 109 6.05 -8.76 -23.50
N GLU A 110 5.33 -9.19 -22.47
CA GLU A 110 4.50 -10.40 -22.48
C GLU A 110 3.27 -10.26 -23.40
N PHE A 111 2.89 -9.04 -23.76
CA PHE A 111 1.72 -8.74 -24.58
C PHE A 111 2.16 -8.36 -26.00
N SER A 112 1.95 -9.25 -26.96
CA SER A 112 2.36 -9.06 -28.37
C SER A 112 1.83 -7.77 -29.01
N TYR A 113 0.63 -7.32 -28.60
CA TYR A 113 0.02 -6.09 -29.12
C TYR A 113 0.73 -4.82 -28.66
N CYS A 114 1.52 -4.87 -27.58
CA CYS A 114 2.24 -3.69 -27.09
C CYS A 114 3.32 -3.21 -28.05
N GLU A 115 3.98 -4.11 -28.76
CA GLU A 115 4.95 -3.77 -29.80
C GLU A 115 4.28 -3.04 -30.97
N ASP A 116 3.11 -3.49 -31.37
CA ASP A 116 2.34 -2.85 -32.45
C ASP A 116 1.81 -1.49 -32.04
N LEU A 117 1.35 -1.35 -30.81
CA LEU A 117 0.89 -0.07 -30.25
C LEU A 117 2.03 0.96 -30.20
N LYS A 118 3.22 0.57 -29.70
CA LYS A 118 4.40 1.44 -29.65
C LYS A 118 4.78 1.92 -31.08
N ARG A 119 4.75 1.02 -32.06
CA ARG A 119 5.01 1.37 -33.46
C ARG A 119 4.00 2.36 -34.03
N GLN A 120 2.70 2.18 -33.74
CA GLN A 120 1.64 3.09 -34.18
C GLN A 120 1.78 4.47 -33.56
N ILE A 121 2.04 4.56 -32.24
CA ILE A 121 2.27 5.83 -31.55
C ILE A 121 3.50 6.53 -32.10
N GLY A 122 4.61 5.82 -32.29
CA GLY A 122 5.84 6.39 -32.87
C GLY A 122 5.63 7.00 -34.25
N ARG A 123 4.86 6.32 -35.13
CA ARG A 123 4.49 6.86 -36.45
C ARG A 123 3.62 8.11 -36.35
N SER A 124 2.64 8.12 -35.44
CA SER A 124 1.74 9.26 -35.25
C SER A 124 2.47 10.51 -34.73
N LEU A 125 3.47 10.32 -33.84
CA LEU A 125 4.29 11.42 -33.34
C LEU A 125 5.24 11.95 -34.42
N ALA A 126 5.84 11.10 -35.26
CA ALA A 126 6.68 11.50 -36.35
C ALA A 126 5.97 12.34 -37.44
N ILE A 127 4.69 12.05 -37.67
CA ILE A 127 3.85 12.83 -38.62
C ILE A 127 3.53 14.23 -38.06
N ARG A 128 3.47 14.41 -36.75
CA ARG A 128 3.14 15.70 -36.09
C ARG A 128 4.38 16.64 -36.00
N SER A 129 5.59 16.09 -36.12
CA SER A 129 6.84 16.87 -36.03
C SER A 129 7.34 17.44 -37.37
N ASN A 130 6.68 17.12 -38.47
CA ASN A 130 6.88 17.69 -39.79
C ASN A 130 5.74 18.65 -40.14
#